data_83d246321b508e9a7492037d5c3b4ec9
#
_entry.id   83d246321b508e9a7492037d5c3b4ec9
#
_cell.length_a   1.000
_cell.length_b   1.000
_cell.length_c   1.000
_cell.angle_alpha   90.00
_cell.angle_beta   90.00
_cell.angle_gamma   90.00
#
_symmetry.space_group_name_H-M   'P 1'
#
loop_
_entity.id
_entity.type
_entity.pdbx_description
1 polymer ?
#
loop_
_entity_poly.entity_id
_entity_poly.type
_entity_poly.pdbx_seq_one_letter_code
_entity_poly.pdbx_strand_id
1 'polypeptide(L)'
;MLCEGLARAVPQPVRALPPPPPTTLQPQERRKLLSSFPRSTPKGRRDHAIALCLCELALRSDEVVGLTIDDLDWRAMTVRLGQTKQRRQRLLPLPDSVARTIMNYLKRGRPPTRSRALFVGHLAPYDGPLTASYVRVVIRRAFARCGMKPMGTHVLRHSWATWAHRRGSGLKLIADVLGHRSLESTQRYAHVNVEELRRVALPWPRTIR
;
A
#
# COMPACT_ATOMS: atom_id res chain seq x y z
N MET A 1 18.99 0.08 -55.37
CA MET A 1 17.93 -0.89 -55.03
C MET A 1 18.41 -1.89 -53.97
N LEU A 2 18.94 -1.47 -52.83
CA LEU A 2 19.43 -2.37 -51.75
C LEU A 2 18.91 -2.01 -50.37
N CYS A 3 18.06 -1.01 -50.19
CA CYS A 3 17.58 -0.56 -48.86
C CYS A 3 16.16 -1.01 -48.50
N GLU A 4 15.37 -1.56 -49.41
CA GLU A 4 13.97 -1.97 -49.13
C GLU A 4 13.86 -3.35 -48.45
N GLY A 5 14.90 -4.20 -48.51
CA GLY A 5 14.88 -5.52 -47.93
C GLY A 5 15.17 -5.59 -46.41
N LEU A 6 15.87 -4.59 -45.85
CA LEU A 6 16.31 -4.56 -44.48
C LEU A 6 15.23 -4.13 -43.49
N ALA A 7 14.24 -3.38 -43.92
CA ALA A 7 13.14 -2.94 -43.07
C ALA A 7 12.17 -4.09 -42.62
N ARG A 8 12.17 -5.21 -43.37
CA ARG A 8 11.38 -6.41 -43.06
C ARG A 8 12.07 -7.38 -42.12
N ALA A 9 13.37 -7.24 -41.88
CA ALA A 9 14.16 -8.15 -41.04
C ALA A 9 14.23 -7.73 -39.57
N VAL A 10 13.76 -6.54 -39.20
CA VAL A 10 13.67 -6.11 -37.82
C VAL A 10 12.35 -6.65 -37.24
N PRO A 11 12.41 -7.61 -36.29
CA PRO A 11 11.20 -8.06 -35.61
C PRO A 11 10.57 -6.85 -34.94
N GLN A 12 9.38 -6.44 -35.37
CA GLN A 12 8.64 -5.41 -34.66
C GLN A 12 8.38 -5.93 -33.23
N PRO A 13 8.80 -5.21 -32.19
CA PRO A 13 8.50 -5.64 -30.83
C PRO A 13 6.99 -5.77 -30.73
N VAL A 14 6.52 -6.98 -30.44
CA VAL A 14 5.10 -7.23 -30.13
C VAL A 14 4.75 -6.23 -29.02
N ARG A 15 3.94 -5.23 -29.35
CA ARG A 15 3.39 -4.30 -28.36
C ARG A 15 2.59 -5.16 -27.38
N ALA A 16 3.24 -5.57 -26.30
CA ALA A 16 2.54 -6.22 -25.20
C ALA A 16 1.40 -5.28 -24.79
N LEU A 17 0.18 -5.79 -24.79
CA LEU A 17 -0.96 -5.05 -24.28
C LEU A 17 -0.61 -4.56 -22.87
N PRO A 18 -0.90 -3.29 -22.55
CA PRO A 18 -0.65 -2.78 -21.21
C PRO A 18 -1.32 -3.69 -20.20
N PRO A 19 -0.65 -4.03 -19.09
CA PRO A 19 -1.23 -4.89 -18.07
C PRO A 19 -2.55 -4.28 -17.59
N PRO A 20 -3.56 -5.12 -17.27
CA PRO A 20 -4.84 -4.62 -16.79
C PRO A 20 -4.63 -3.75 -15.55
N PRO A 21 -5.49 -2.73 -15.35
CA PRO A 21 -5.36 -1.84 -14.21
C PRO A 21 -5.40 -2.65 -12.89
N PRO A 22 -4.62 -2.26 -11.88
CA PRO A 22 -4.56 -2.99 -10.63
C PRO A 22 -5.93 -3.01 -9.95
N THR A 23 -6.33 -4.16 -9.44
CA THR A 23 -7.54 -4.29 -8.61
C THR A 23 -7.43 -3.36 -7.40
N THR A 24 -8.46 -2.56 -7.16
CA THR A 24 -8.51 -1.59 -6.06
C THR A 24 -9.81 -1.73 -5.27
N LEU A 25 -9.75 -1.39 -3.99
CA LEU A 25 -10.93 -1.33 -3.13
C LEU A 25 -11.63 0.01 -3.26
N GLN A 26 -12.94 -0.02 -3.32
CA GLN A 26 -13.76 1.17 -3.16
C GLN A 26 -13.72 1.66 -1.70
N PRO A 27 -13.97 2.97 -1.43
CA PRO A 27 -13.95 3.50 -0.08
C PRO A 27 -14.88 2.77 0.92
N GLN A 28 -16.03 2.29 0.43
CA GLN A 28 -16.99 1.52 1.24
C GLN A 28 -16.44 0.13 1.58
N GLU A 29 -15.81 -0.56 0.62
CA GLU A 29 -15.18 -1.87 0.83
C GLU A 29 -14.03 -1.77 1.85
N ARG A 30 -13.20 -0.72 1.75
CA ARG A 30 -12.14 -0.42 2.72
C ARG A 30 -12.71 -0.22 4.12
N ARG A 31 -13.79 0.56 4.26
CA ARG A 31 -14.47 0.75 5.56
C ARG A 31 -15.00 -0.57 6.10
N LYS A 32 -15.68 -1.36 5.28
CA LYS A 32 -16.21 -2.68 5.65
C LYS A 32 -15.09 -3.61 6.11
N LEU A 33 -13.96 -3.64 5.40
CA LEU A 33 -12.78 -4.42 5.77
C LEU A 33 -12.25 -4.01 7.16
N LEU A 34 -12.03 -2.73 7.39
CA LEU A 34 -11.50 -2.22 8.66
C LEU A 34 -12.46 -2.44 9.83
N SER A 35 -13.77 -2.33 9.61
CA SER A 35 -14.77 -2.60 10.64
C SER A 35 -14.90 -4.08 11.01
N SER A 36 -14.42 -5.01 10.17
CA SER A 36 -14.51 -6.45 10.39
C SER A 36 -13.58 -6.99 11.50
N PHE A 37 -12.66 -6.16 12.01
CA PHE A 37 -11.73 -6.57 13.05
C PHE A 37 -12.36 -6.43 14.43
N PRO A 38 -12.36 -7.49 15.29
CA PRO A 38 -12.95 -7.47 16.63
C PRO A 38 -12.05 -6.66 17.59
N ARG A 39 -12.32 -5.36 17.71
CA ARG A 39 -11.53 -4.43 18.54
C ARG A 39 -11.72 -4.64 20.06
N SER A 40 -12.60 -5.54 20.48
CA SER A 40 -12.77 -5.96 21.87
C SER A 40 -11.63 -6.84 22.38
N THR A 41 -10.99 -7.61 21.49
CA THR A 41 -9.90 -8.53 21.84
C THR A 41 -8.52 -7.93 21.63
N PRO A 42 -7.50 -8.30 22.46
CA PRO A 42 -6.12 -7.87 22.28
C PRO A 42 -5.56 -8.15 20.87
N LYS A 43 -5.76 -9.38 20.40
CA LYS A 43 -5.37 -9.78 19.03
C LYS A 43 -6.09 -8.99 17.96
N GLY A 44 -7.39 -8.74 18.14
CA GLY A 44 -8.16 -7.98 17.17
C GLY A 44 -7.73 -6.51 17.09
N ARG A 45 -7.35 -5.88 18.22
CA ARG A 45 -6.75 -4.54 18.25
C ARG A 45 -5.45 -4.49 17.46
N ARG A 46 -4.58 -5.48 17.63
CA ARG A 46 -3.35 -5.61 16.84
C ARG A 46 -3.64 -5.74 15.36
N ASP A 47 -4.49 -6.68 14.99
CA ASP A 47 -4.78 -7.01 13.60
C ASP A 47 -5.48 -5.83 12.89
N HIS A 48 -6.32 -5.07 13.60
CA HIS A 48 -6.90 -3.82 13.13
C HIS A 48 -5.83 -2.74 12.90
N ALA A 49 -4.89 -2.57 13.84
CA ALA A 49 -3.80 -1.60 13.69
C ALA A 49 -2.89 -1.94 12.49
N ILE A 50 -2.56 -3.22 12.31
CA ILE A 50 -1.85 -3.72 11.13
C ILE A 50 -2.59 -3.37 9.83
N ALA A 51 -3.90 -3.68 9.78
CA ALA A 51 -4.72 -3.39 8.60
C ALA A 51 -4.76 -1.89 8.29
N LEU A 52 -4.86 -1.05 9.31
CA LEU A 52 -4.87 0.40 9.13
C LEU A 52 -3.53 0.93 8.63
N CYS A 53 -2.39 0.43 9.13
CA CYS A 53 -1.07 0.74 8.59
C CYS A 53 -0.94 0.38 7.10
N LEU A 54 -1.44 -0.77 6.69
CA LEU A 54 -1.45 -1.18 5.29
C LEU A 54 -2.33 -0.26 4.42
N CYS A 55 -3.47 0.18 4.95
CA CYS A 55 -4.44 1.00 4.20
C CYS A 55 -4.06 2.48 4.12
N GLU A 56 -3.53 3.06 5.20
CA GLU A 56 -3.31 4.52 5.31
C GLU A 56 -1.85 4.92 5.01
N LEU A 57 -0.89 4.06 5.35
CA LEU A 57 0.53 4.30 5.11
C LEU A 57 1.03 3.55 3.86
N ALA A 58 0.17 2.77 3.23
CA ALA A 58 0.50 1.94 2.08
C ALA A 58 1.73 1.03 2.29
N LEU A 59 1.93 0.53 3.51
CA LEU A 59 3.08 -0.31 3.85
C LEU A 59 2.99 -1.69 3.20
N ARG A 60 4.15 -2.29 2.99
CA ARG A 60 4.24 -3.72 2.64
C ARG A 60 4.13 -4.57 3.91
N SER A 61 3.74 -5.85 3.75
CA SER A 61 3.64 -6.77 4.89
C SER A 61 4.95 -6.86 5.67
N ASP A 62 6.09 -6.91 4.96
CA ASP A 62 7.42 -6.96 5.58
C ASP A 62 7.77 -5.65 6.33
N GLU A 63 7.35 -4.50 5.80
CA GLU A 63 7.56 -3.20 6.44
C GLU A 63 6.74 -3.11 7.74
N VAL A 64 5.49 -3.59 7.73
CA VAL A 64 4.64 -3.60 8.94
C VAL A 64 5.21 -4.47 10.05
N VAL A 65 5.68 -5.68 9.72
CA VAL A 65 6.24 -6.58 10.74
C VAL A 65 7.62 -6.12 11.24
N GLY A 66 8.35 -5.37 10.42
CA GLY A 66 9.64 -4.80 10.80
C GLY A 66 9.55 -3.52 11.64
N LEU A 67 8.36 -2.93 11.81
CA LEU A 67 8.20 -1.73 12.65
C LEU A 67 8.54 -2.02 14.09
N THR A 68 9.27 -1.09 14.70
CA THR A 68 9.56 -1.07 16.13
C THR A 68 8.84 0.09 16.82
N ILE A 69 8.79 0.09 18.14
CA ILE A 69 8.22 1.19 18.94
C ILE A 69 9.04 2.48 18.69
N ASP A 70 10.35 2.34 18.47
CA ASP A 70 11.29 3.44 18.27
C ASP A 70 11.17 4.11 16.89
N ASP A 71 10.47 3.47 15.95
CA ASP A 71 10.23 4.04 14.62
C ASP A 71 9.09 5.08 14.63
N LEU A 72 8.35 5.21 15.73
CA LEU A 72 7.23 6.12 15.87
C LEU A 72 7.65 7.38 16.62
N ASP A 73 7.67 8.51 15.93
CA ASP A 73 7.79 9.83 16.58
C ASP A 73 6.38 10.39 16.84
N TRP A 74 5.95 10.27 18.09
CA TRP A 74 4.63 10.75 18.52
C TRP A 74 4.52 12.27 18.58
N ARG A 75 5.64 12.96 18.75
CA ARG A 75 5.66 14.42 18.81
C ARG A 75 5.62 15.02 17.41
N ALA A 76 6.44 14.48 16.51
CA ALA A 76 6.47 14.92 15.12
C ALA A 76 5.34 14.29 14.28
N MET A 77 4.58 13.35 14.83
CA MET A 77 3.55 12.58 14.10
C MET A 77 4.11 11.96 12.82
N THR A 78 5.23 11.23 12.96
CA THR A 78 5.88 10.56 11.83
C THR A 78 6.23 9.11 12.17
N VAL A 79 6.38 8.29 11.13
CA VAL A 79 6.89 6.92 11.22
C VAL A 79 8.09 6.74 10.31
N ARG A 80 9.17 6.22 10.87
CA ARG A 80 10.39 5.89 10.15
C ARG A 80 10.32 4.45 9.67
N LEU A 81 10.51 4.27 8.38
CA LEU A 81 10.63 2.94 7.79
C LEU A 81 12.10 2.63 7.58
N GLY A 82 12.59 1.60 8.28
CA GLY A 82 14.00 1.23 8.32
C GLY A 82 14.56 0.86 6.95
N GLN A 83 15.90 0.93 6.86
CA GLN A 83 16.63 0.43 5.70
C GLN A 83 16.61 -1.10 5.72
N THR A 84 16.14 -1.71 4.66
CA THR A 84 16.47 -3.10 4.34
C THR A 84 17.61 -3.10 3.31
N LYS A 85 18.33 -4.21 3.15
CA LYS A 85 19.43 -4.37 2.15
C LYS A 85 19.05 -3.86 0.74
N GLN A 86 17.76 -3.67 0.50
CA GLN A 86 17.24 -3.31 -0.81
C GLN A 86 16.42 -2.01 -0.84
N ARG A 87 16.23 -1.29 0.28
CA ARG A 87 15.33 -0.11 0.34
C ARG A 87 15.94 1.02 1.14
N ARG A 88 15.77 2.25 0.63
CA ARG A 88 16.15 3.48 1.34
C ARG A 88 15.23 3.72 2.52
N GLN A 89 15.77 4.31 3.58
CA GLN A 89 14.99 4.81 4.70
C GLN A 89 13.97 5.85 4.22
N ARG A 90 12.76 5.79 4.77
CA ARG A 90 11.67 6.72 4.46
C ARG A 90 11.05 7.23 5.75
N LEU A 91 10.72 8.51 5.76
CA LEU A 91 9.91 9.11 6.81
C LEU A 91 8.53 9.40 6.22
N LEU A 92 7.47 8.87 6.84
CA LEU A 92 6.10 9.09 6.41
C LEU A 92 5.34 9.83 7.51
N PRO A 93 4.38 10.71 7.17
CA PRO A 93 3.46 11.26 8.15
C PRO A 93 2.64 10.12 8.79
N LEU A 94 2.40 10.23 10.08
CA LEU A 94 1.59 9.29 10.85
C LEU A 94 0.18 9.90 11.02
N PRO A 95 -0.85 9.45 10.26
CA PRO A 95 -2.19 9.98 10.40
C PRO A 95 -2.76 9.71 11.80
N ASP A 96 -3.56 10.63 12.32
CA ASP A 96 -4.21 10.53 13.64
C ASP A 96 -4.97 9.23 13.84
N SER A 97 -5.65 8.73 12.80
CA SER A 97 -6.37 7.46 12.80
C SER A 97 -5.46 6.29 13.12
N VAL A 98 -4.27 6.26 12.48
CA VAL A 98 -3.25 5.24 12.68
C VAL A 98 -2.63 5.39 14.06
N ALA A 99 -2.23 6.60 14.44
CA ALA A 99 -1.61 6.90 15.73
C ALA A 99 -2.51 6.46 16.89
N ARG A 100 -3.78 6.87 16.90
CA ARG A 100 -4.76 6.46 17.92
C ARG A 100 -4.97 4.94 17.97
N THR A 101 -4.99 4.30 16.82
CA THR A 101 -5.21 2.84 16.75
C THR A 101 -4.00 2.08 17.26
N ILE A 102 -2.79 2.49 16.91
CA ILE A 102 -1.55 1.92 17.47
C ILE A 102 -1.47 2.15 18.97
N MET A 103 -1.76 3.37 19.44
CA MET A 103 -1.76 3.69 20.85
C MET A 103 -2.78 2.82 21.64
N ASN A 104 -3.98 2.60 21.09
CA ASN A 104 -4.96 1.71 21.69
C ASN A 104 -4.46 0.26 21.77
N TYR A 105 -3.78 -0.23 20.72
CA TYR A 105 -3.15 -1.54 20.75
C TYR A 105 -2.04 -1.60 21.82
N LEU A 106 -1.13 -0.63 21.86
CA LEU A 106 -0.04 -0.59 22.83
C LEU A 106 -0.55 -0.60 24.29
N LYS A 107 -1.60 0.19 24.58
CA LYS A 107 -2.15 0.33 25.93
C LYS A 107 -3.05 -0.82 26.36
N ARG A 108 -3.80 -1.43 25.44
CA ARG A 108 -4.91 -2.36 25.79
C ARG A 108 -4.86 -3.70 25.06
N GLY A 109 -3.86 -3.91 24.21
CA GLY A 109 -3.80 -5.10 23.37
C GLY A 109 -2.43 -5.78 23.32
N ARG A 110 -1.35 -5.03 23.48
CA ARG A 110 -0.01 -5.59 23.39
C ARG A 110 0.34 -6.36 24.67
N PRO A 111 0.71 -7.65 24.58
CA PRO A 111 1.12 -8.40 25.74
C PRO A 111 2.43 -7.85 26.33
N PRO A 112 2.68 -8.05 27.64
CA PRO A 112 3.98 -7.75 28.24
C PRO A 112 5.09 -8.53 27.53
N THR A 113 6.13 -7.84 27.07
CA THR A 113 7.24 -8.44 26.31
C THR A 113 8.44 -7.51 26.33
N ARG A 114 9.65 -8.07 26.25
CA ARG A 114 10.90 -7.32 26.09
C ARG A 114 11.16 -6.92 24.64
N SER A 115 10.43 -7.48 23.69
CA SER A 115 10.60 -7.17 22.25
C SER A 115 10.34 -5.71 21.98
N ARG A 116 11.19 -5.08 21.17
CA ARG A 116 10.98 -3.72 20.66
C ARG A 116 10.07 -3.68 19.42
N ALA A 117 9.71 -4.84 18.84
CA ALA A 117 8.79 -4.91 17.72
C ALA A 117 7.45 -4.26 18.08
N LEU A 118 6.91 -3.42 17.20
CA LEU A 118 5.63 -2.75 17.40
C LEU A 118 4.50 -3.78 17.53
N PHE A 119 4.47 -4.75 16.62
CA PHE A 119 3.47 -5.82 16.57
C PHE A 119 4.11 -7.16 16.95
N VAL A 120 3.59 -7.80 18.00
CA VAL A 120 4.12 -9.06 18.53
C VAL A 120 3.11 -10.20 18.48
N GLY A 121 3.57 -11.43 18.65
CA GLY A 121 2.72 -12.60 18.80
C GLY A 121 1.77 -12.48 20.01
N HIS A 122 0.64 -13.19 19.96
CA HIS A 122 -0.33 -13.28 21.06
C HIS A 122 -0.44 -14.72 21.57
N LEU A 123 0.55 -15.55 21.23
CA LEU A 123 0.78 -16.87 21.81
C LEU A 123 2.15 -16.84 22.45
N ALA A 124 2.29 -17.49 23.62
CA ALA A 124 3.58 -17.59 24.28
C ALA A 124 4.57 -18.44 23.44
N PRO A 125 5.86 -18.10 23.40
CA PRO A 125 6.46 -16.89 23.97
C PRO A 125 6.12 -15.63 23.14
N TYR A 126 5.71 -14.54 23.82
CA TYR A 126 5.24 -13.29 23.18
C TYR A 126 6.36 -12.46 22.49
N ASP A 127 7.59 -12.90 22.62
CA ASP A 127 8.76 -12.23 22.05
C ASP A 127 8.99 -12.58 20.57
N GLY A 128 8.25 -13.56 20.05
CA GLY A 128 8.35 -13.99 18.67
C GLY A 128 7.88 -12.89 17.69
N PRO A 129 8.70 -12.55 16.68
CA PRO A 129 8.31 -11.59 15.67
C PRO A 129 7.14 -12.12 14.84
N LEU A 130 6.25 -11.22 14.41
CA LEU A 130 5.25 -11.57 13.41
C LEU A 130 5.93 -11.78 12.05
N THR A 131 5.36 -12.65 11.25
CA THR A 131 5.80 -12.86 9.87
C THR A 131 4.92 -12.12 8.88
N ALA A 132 5.47 -11.74 7.73
CA ALA A 132 4.69 -11.17 6.64
C ALA A 132 3.60 -12.14 6.14
N SER A 133 3.85 -13.45 6.24
CA SER A 133 2.85 -14.49 5.93
C SER A 133 1.66 -14.41 6.87
N TYR A 134 1.91 -14.21 8.16
CA TYR A 134 0.83 -14.00 9.14
C TYR A 134 -0.03 -12.80 8.77
N VAL A 135 0.59 -11.67 8.44
CA VAL A 135 -0.13 -10.44 8.02
C VAL A 135 -1.00 -10.71 6.79
N ARG A 136 -0.48 -11.43 5.80
CA ARG A 136 -1.25 -11.82 4.60
C ARG A 136 -2.47 -12.69 4.95
N VAL A 137 -2.31 -13.64 5.88
CA VAL A 137 -3.41 -14.48 6.35
C VAL A 137 -4.47 -13.66 7.09
N VAL A 138 -4.06 -12.73 7.97
CA VAL A 138 -4.97 -11.83 8.70
C VAL A 138 -5.84 -11.04 7.73
N ILE A 139 -5.24 -10.41 6.71
CA ILE A 139 -5.96 -9.63 5.72
C ILE A 139 -6.89 -10.51 4.87
N ARG A 140 -6.42 -11.67 4.41
CA ARG A 140 -7.26 -12.61 3.64
C ARG A 140 -8.50 -13.06 4.43
N ARG A 141 -8.33 -13.37 5.72
CA ARG A 141 -9.44 -13.71 6.61
C ARG A 141 -10.40 -12.53 6.83
N ALA A 142 -9.89 -11.30 6.86
CA ALA A 142 -10.74 -10.11 6.97
C ALA A 142 -11.62 -9.93 5.72
N PHE A 143 -11.08 -10.14 4.52
CA PHE A 143 -11.87 -10.16 3.28
C PHE A 143 -12.98 -11.21 3.33
N ALA A 144 -12.66 -12.43 3.76
CA ALA A 144 -13.64 -13.52 3.88
C ALA A 144 -14.76 -13.16 4.87
N ARG A 145 -14.42 -12.59 6.05
CA ARG A 145 -15.43 -12.13 7.02
C ARG A 145 -16.39 -11.08 6.45
N CYS A 146 -15.92 -10.28 5.50
CA CYS A 146 -16.74 -9.28 4.82
C CYS A 146 -17.58 -9.85 3.66
N GLY A 147 -17.48 -11.14 3.35
CA GLY A 147 -18.09 -11.72 2.15
C GLY A 147 -17.48 -11.21 0.85
N MET A 148 -16.25 -10.69 0.90
CA MET A 148 -15.51 -10.22 -0.28
C MET A 148 -14.56 -11.31 -0.78
N LYS A 149 -14.26 -11.30 -2.08
CA LYS A 149 -13.24 -12.19 -2.65
C LYS A 149 -11.93 -12.02 -1.88
N PRO A 150 -11.31 -13.11 -1.39
CA PRO A 150 -10.06 -13.04 -0.68
C PRO A 150 -8.94 -12.44 -1.55
N MET A 151 -8.37 -11.33 -1.10
CA MET A 151 -7.30 -10.62 -1.78
C MET A 151 -6.07 -10.50 -0.87
N GLY A 152 -4.90 -10.28 -1.48
CA GLY A 152 -3.66 -10.07 -0.75
C GLY A 152 -3.50 -8.62 -0.28
N THR A 153 -2.46 -8.38 0.55
CA THR A 153 -2.14 -7.04 1.09
C THR A 153 -1.80 -6.02 0.01
N HIS A 154 -1.37 -6.46 -1.17
CA HIS A 154 -1.03 -5.56 -2.28
C HIS A 154 -2.24 -4.75 -2.78
N VAL A 155 -3.46 -5.30 -2.70
CA VAL A 155 -4.65 -4.56 -3.10
C VAL A 155 -4.86 -3.30 -2.26
N LEU A 156 -4.57 -3.35 -0.96
CA LEU A 156 -4.68 -2.20 -0.05
C LEU A 156 -3.73 -1.07 -0.48
N ARG A 157 -2.50 -1.44 -0.80
CA ARG A 157 -1.47 -0.52 -1.27
C ARG A 157 -1.80 0.04 -2.67
N HIS A 158 -2.29 -0.78 -3.59
CA HIS A 158 -2.76 -0.32 -4.90
C HIS A 158 -3.95 0.63 -4.78
N SER A 159 -4.88 0.34 -3.86
CA SER A 159 -6.02 1.21 -3.58
C SER A 159 -5.58 2.58 -3.07
N TRP A 160 -4.61 2.61 -2.15
CA TRP A 160 -4.03 3.86 -1.65
C TRP A 160 -3.39 4.68 -2.78
N ALA A 161 -2.56 4.04 -3.62
CA ALA A 161 -1.87 4.71 -4.72
C ALA A 161 -2.84 5.27 -5.76
N THR A 162 -3.84 4.48 -6.16
CA THR A 162 -4.89 4.91 -7.10
C THR A 162 -5.71 6.06 -6.52
N TRP A 163 -6.05 6.00 -5.25
CA TRP A 163 -6.79 7.05 -4.58
C TRP A 163 -5.97 8.35 -4.43
N ALA A 164 -4.69 8.26 -4.07
CA ALA A 164 -3.78 9.40 -4.02
C ALA A 164 -3.65 10.06 -5.40
N HIS A 165 -3.49 9.26 -6.46
CA HIS A 165 -3.43 9.75 -7.83
C HIS A 165 -4.73 10.45 -8.24
N ARG A 166 -5.89 9.86 -7.97
CA ARG A 166 -7.21 10.47 -8.25
C ARG A 166 -7.44 11.79 -7.51
N ARG A 167 -6.75 12.02 -6.41
CA ARG A 167 -6.75 13.29 -5.67
C ARG A 167 -5.71 14.29 -6.14
N GLY A 168 -5.03 14.01 -7.26
CA GLY A 168 -4.08 14.92 -7.86
C GLY A 168 -2.65 14.80 -7.31
N SER A 169 -2.35 13.77 -6.49
CA SER A 169 -0.97 13.54 -6.07
C SER A 169 -0.10 13.15 -7.24
N GLY A 170 1.03 13.85 -7.43
CA GLY A 170 1.99 13.56 -8.49
C GLY A 170 2.59 12.15 -8.35
N LEU A 171 2.89 11.50 -9.48
CA LEU A 171 3.45 10.13 -9.52
C LEU A 171 4.75 10.00 -8.73
N LYS A 172 5.60 11.05 -8.72
CA LYS A 172 6.83 11.05 -7.93
C LYS A 172 6.54 10.93 -6.43
N LEU A 173 5.61 11.72 -5.90
CA LEU A 173 5.22 11.64 -4.49
C LEU A 173 4.67 10.26 -4.13
N ILE A 174 3.83 9.70 -5.00
CA ILE A 174 3.30 8.34 -4.83
C ILE A 174 4.45 7.32 -4.83
N ALA A 175 5.41 7.44 -5.76
CA ALA A 175 6.59 6.56 -5.81
C ALA A 175 7.43 6.65 -4.53
N ASP A 176 7.65 7.86 -4.01
CA ASP A 176 8.41 8.11 -2.79
C ASP A 176 7.72 7.48 -1.57
N VAL A 177 6.42 7.69 -1.40
CA VAL A 177 5.62 7.07 -0.32
C VAL A 177 5.63 5.55 -0.44
N LEU A 178 5.51 5.02 -1.64
CA LEU A 178 5.56 3.59 -1.88
C LEU A 178 6.98 3.01 -1.79
N GLY A 179 8.03 3.82 -1.84
CA GLY A 179 9.42 3.37 -1.91
C GLY A 179 9.66 2.51 -3.14
N HIS A 180 9.22 2.98 -4.31
CA HIS A 180 9.53 2.38 -5.59
C HIS A 180 10.92 2.83 -6.03
N ARG A 181 11.72 1.89 -6.56
CA ARG A 181 13.06 2.20 -7.07
C ARG A 181 13.02 2.94 -8.40
N SER A 182 12.00 2.69 -9.21
CA SER A 182 11.78 3.35 -10.49
C SER A 182 10.36 3.93 -10.58
N LEU A 183 10.22 5.03 -11.32
CA LEU A 183 8.93 5.64 -11.64
C LEU A 183 8.07 4.72 -12.50
N GLU A 184 8.68 3.85 -13.30
CA GLU A 184 8.00 2.87 -14.15
C GLU A 184 7.03 1.98 -13.34
N SER A 185 7.45 1.55 -12.15
CA SER A 185 6.56 0.80 -11.23
C SER A 185 5.33 1.60 -10.80
N THR A 186 5.38 2.93 -10.91
CA THR A 186 4.31 3.84 -10.51
C THR A 186 3.46 4.27 -11.72
N GLN A 187 3.99 4.19 -12.93
CA GLN A 187 3.29 4.56 -14.17
C GLN A 187 2.00 3.76 -14.38
N ARG A 188 1.91 2.54 -13.84
CA ARG A 188 0.68 1.74 -13.86
C ARG A 188 -0.54 2.47 -13.26
N TYR A 189 -0.34 3.47 -12.42
CA TYR A 189 -1.41 4.29 -11.84
C TYR A 189 -1.80 5.46 -12.74
N ALA A 190 -0.92 5.91 -13.64
CA ALA A 190 -1.20 6.97 -14.59
C ALA A 190 -2.27 6.56 -15.63
N HIS A 191 -2.28 5.28 -16.02
CA HIS A 191 -3.25 4.77 -16.99
C HIS A 191 -4.68 4.67 -16.45
N VAL A 192 -4.89 4.82 -15.14
CA VAL A 192 -6.21 4.71 -14.49
C VAL A 192 -7.03 5.98 -14.65
N ASN A 193 -6.43 7.09 -15.10
CA ASN A 193 -7.10 8.39 -15.11
C ASN A 193 -7.30 9.00 -16.51
N VAL A 194 -7.81 8.18 -17.43
CA VAL A 194 -8.19 8.64 -18.80
C VAL A 194 -9.27 9.74 -18.74
N GLU A 195 -10.14 9.73 -17.74
CA GLU A 195 -11.16 10.78 -17.57
C GLU A 195 -10.58 12.12 -17.15
N GLU A 196 -9.52 12.14 -16.32
CA GLU A 196 -8.82 13.39 -15.99
C GLU A 196 -8.00 13.91 -17.16
N LEU A 197 -7.39 13.03 -17.95
CA LEU A 197 -6.72 13.42 -19.19
C LEU A 197 -7.71 14.06 -20.19
N ARG A 198 -8.95 13.60 -20.23
CA ARG A 198 -10.01 14.21 -21.05
C ARG A 198 -10.40 15.61 -20.56
N ARG A 199 -10.30 15.91 -19.28
CA ARG A 199 -10.58 17.25 -18.71
C ARG A 199 -9.47 18.26 -19.00
N VAL A 200 -8.25 17.79 -19.19
CA VAL A 200 -7.06 18.62 -19.45
C VAL A 200 -6.73 18.68 -20.96
N ALA A 201 -7.27 17.77 -21.74
CA ALA A 201 -7.11 17.78 -23.19
C ALA A 201 -7.81 19.02 -23.76
N LEU A 202 -7.02 20.01 -24.16
CA LEU A 202 -7.50 21.13 -24.92
C LEU A 202 -8.17 20.63 -26.22
N PRO A 203 -9.30 21.20 -26.63
CA PRO A 203 -9.92 20.84 -27.90
C PRO A 203 -8.90 21.05 -29.01
N TRP A 204 -8.70 20.01 -29.84
CA TRP A 204 -7.80 20.06 -30.97
C TRP A 204 -8.20 21.26 -31.85
N PRO A 205 -7.24 22.11 -32.31
CA PRO A 205 -7.57 23.23 -33.16
C PRO A 205 -8.27 22.68 -34.41
N ARG A 206 -9.50 23.13 -34.66
CA ARG A 206 -10.21 22.85 -35.89
C ARG A 206 -9.37 23.45 -37.01
N THR A 207 -8.93 22.61 -37.94
CA THR A 207 -8.28 23.06 -39.16
C THR A 207 -9.20 24.08 -39.83
N ILE A 208 -8.77 25.34 -39.90
CA ILE A 208 -9.43 26.37 -40.66
C ILE A 208 -9.20 25.99 -42.14
N ARG A 209 -10.28 25.77 -42.87
CA ARG A 209 -10.25 25.65 -44.32
C ARG A 209 -9.98 26.99 -44.93
#